data_99b14e35833d789bea8d51e32f5ce3ef
#
_entry.id   99b14e35833d789bea8d51e32f5ce3ef
#
_cell.length_a   1.000
_cell.length_b   1.000
_cell.length_c   1.000
_cell.angle_alpha   90.00
_cell.angle_beta   90.00
_cell.angle_gamma   90.00
#
_symmetry.space_group_name_H-M   'P 1'
#
loop_
_entity.id
_entity.type
_entity.pdbx_description
1 polymer ?
#
loop_
_entity_poly.entity_id
_entity_poly.type
_entity_poly.pdbx_seq_one_letter_code
_entity_poly.pdbx_strand_id
1 'polypeptide(L)'
;GASQRGGPVMSHLRVSAGDPFSPLIPEGQCDLLVSLEPVEALRILGRYGNPAVQVLTNVRTVQPLDVLSGDASYPELDTVLAALGSLSRRLWRINATEIALEMGDPILANMVILGALAHLEVLPFTRRAFQGALEGVLPDSRMEENLDAFDRGARAVEELV
;
A
#
# COMPACT_ATOMS: atom_id res chain seq x y z
N GLY A 1 -3.37 -18.04 11.42
CA GLY A 1 -2.60 -16.83 11.45
C GLY A 1 -3.24 -15.71 12.25
N ALA A 2 -2.48 -14.68 12.55
CA ALA A 2 -2.91 -13.51 13.32
C ALA A 2 -4.13 -12.77 12.71
N SER A 3 -4.33 -12.87 11.40
CA SER A 3 -5.43 -12.24 10.67
C SER A 3 -6.83 -12.72 11.07
N GLN A 4 -6.95 -13.88 11.69
CA GLN A 4 -8.26 -14.41 12.14
C GLN A 4 -8.86 -13.64 13.32
N ARG A 5 -8.09 -12.73 13.96
CA ARG A 5 -8.52 -11.94 15.12
C ARG A 5 -8.52 -10.43 14.84
N GLY A 6 -8.52 -10.01 13.56
CA GLY A 6 -8.57 -8.60 13.19
C GLY A 6 -7.26 -7.82 13.38
N GLY A 7 -6.13 -8.51 13.56
CA GLY A 7 -4.82 -7.87 13.64
C GLY A 7 -4.26 -7.47 12.26
N PRO A 8 -3.32 -6.49 12.22
CA PRO A 8 -2.67 -6.08 10.98
C PRO A 8 -1.88 -7.23 10.34
N VAL A 9 -1.95 -7.32 9.02
CA VAL A 9 -1.22 -8.32 8.22
C VAL A 9 -0.10 -7.64 7.48
N MET A 10 1.11 -8.17 7.62
CA MET A 10 2.29 -7.72 6.89
C MET A 10 2.81 -8.85 6.00
N SER A 11 3.19 -8.51 4.77
CA SER A 11 3.84 -9.42 3.84
C SER A 11 5.18 -8.84 3.40
N HIS A 12 6.17 -9.69 3.21
CA HIS A 12 7.47 -9.32 2.65
C HIS A 12 7.53 -9.78 1.20
N LEU A 13 7.95 -8.88 0.32
CA LEU A 13 8.27 -9.17 -1.07
C LEU A 13 9.72 -8.78 -1.32
N ARG A 14 10.53 -9.69 -1.86
CA ARG A 14 11.90 -9.40 -2.29
C ARG A 14 12.03 -9.67 -3.76
N VAL A 15 12.50 -8.66 -4.49
CA VAL A 15 12.80 -8.75 -5.92
C VAL A 15 14.32 -8.66 -6.07
N SER A 16 14.95 -9.67 -6.67
CA SER A 16 16.40 -9.75 -6.83
C SER A 16 16.74 -10.30 -8.19
N ALA A 17 17.85 -9.84 -8.78
CA ALA A 17 18.43 -10.42 -9.99
C ALA A 17 19.25 -11.70 -9.71
N GLY A 18 19.52 -12.00 -8.43
CA GLY A 18 20.22 -13.21 -7.97
C GLY A 18 19.37 -14.02 -7.02
N ASP A 19 19.93 -15.11 -6.46
CA ASP A 19 19.22 -15.97 -5.53
C ASP A 19 18.91 -15.21 -4.22
N PRO A 20 17.66 -15.17 -3.77
CA PRO A 20 17.30 -14.54 -2.50
C PRO A 20 17.74 -15.43 -1.33
N PHE A 21 18.51 -14.88 -0.40
CA PHE A 21 18.98 -15.60 0.77
C PHE A 21 17.89 -15.85 1.83
N SER A 22 16.83 -15.04 1.84
CA SER A 22 15.74 -15.13 2.81
C SER A 22 14.47 -14.52 2.22
N PRO A 23 13.29 -15.09 2.51
CA PRO A 23 12.02 -14.45 2.12
C PRO A 23 11.70 -13.21 2.97
N LEU A 24 12.34 -13.03 4.13
CA LEU A 24 12.10 -11.89 5.02
C LEU A 24 13.09 -10.77 4.72
N ILE A 25 12.57 -9.54 4.72
CA ILE A 25 13.39 -8.32 4.72
C ILE A 25 13.97 -8.16 6.13
N PRO A 26 15.28 -7.97 6.30
CA PRO A 26 15.87 -7.69 7.60
C PRO A 26 15.38 -6.34 8.16
N GLU A 27 15.45 -6.17 9.49
CA GLU A 27 15.13 -4.91 10.15
C GLU A 27 16.00 -3.77 9.60
N GLY A 28 15.40 -2.61 9.39
CA GLY A 28 16.10 -1.44 8.84
C GLY A 28 16.49 -1.55 7.35
N GLN A 29 15.97 -2.54 6.60
CA GLN A 29 16.38 -2.79 5.21
C GLN A 29 15.21 -2.75 4.21
N CYS A 30 14.14 -2.04 4.56
CA CYS A 30 13.01 -1.86 3.67
C CYS A 30 13.32 -0.77 2.63
N ASP A 31 13.26 -1.10 1.34
CA ASP A 31 13.43 -0.12 0.26
C ASP A 31 12.12 0.60 -0.05
N LEU A 32 11.00 -0.14 -0.03
CA LEU A 32 9.67 0.37 -0.33
C LEU A 32 8.65 -0.23 0.63
N LEU A 33 7.89 0.62 1.29
CA LEU A 33 6.73 0.26 2.09
C LEU A 33 5.45 0.66 1.35
N VAL A 34 4.57 -0.31 1.14
CA VAL A 34 3.20 -0.07 0.65
C VAL A 34 2.23 -0.39 1.78
N SER A 35 1.41 0.57 2.18
CA SER A 35 0.48 0.42 3.30
C SER A 35 -0.96 0.76 2.90
N LEU A 36 -1.90 -0.05 3.40
CA LEU A 36 -3.34 0.18 3.27
C LEU A 36 -3.88 1.13 4.33
N GLU A 37 -3.06 1.47 5.35
CA GLU A 37 -3.46 2.27 6.51
C GLU A 37 -2.25 3.05 7.06
N PRO A 38 -2.38 4.38 7.31
CA PRO A 38 -1.22 5.23 7.62
C PRO A 38 -0.54 4.92 8.95
N VAL A 39 -1.28 4.60 10.01
CA VAL A 39 -0.70 4.29 11.34
C VAL A 39 0.06 2.96 11.29
N GLU A 40 -0.43 1.97 10.52
CA GLU A 40 0.30 0.73 10.28
C GLU A 40 1.60 0.97 9.52
N ALA A 41 1.63 1.94 8.59
CA ALA A 41 2.88 2.35 7.95
C ALA A 41 3.91 2.84 8.98
N LEU A 42 3.52 3.70 9.93
CA LEU A 42 4.41 4.16 11.01
C LEU A 42 4.93 2.99 11.84
N ARG A 43 4.05 2.06 12.21
CA ARG A 43 4.42 0.87 13.01
C ARG A 43 5.47 0.01 12.29
N ILE A 44 5.31 -0.18 10.99
CA ILE A 44 6.25 -0.97 10.18
C ILE A 44 7.57 -0.22 9.98
N LEU A 45 7.53 1.11 9.72
CA LEU A 45 8.74 1.93 9.62
C LEU A 45 9.59 1.89 10.88
N GLY A 46 8.98 1.84 12.06
CA GLY A 46 9.70 1.73 13.34
C GLY A 46 10.61 0.50 13.44
N ARG A 47 10.33 -0.54 12.64
CA ARG A 47 11.13 -1.78 12.64
C ARG A 47 11.95 -1.97 11.37
N TYR A 48 11.37 -1.68 10.22
CA TYR A 48 11.96 -2.00 8.92
C TYR A 48 12.46 -0.79 8.15
N GLY A 49 12.08 0.43 8.57
CA GLY A 49 12.47 1.68 7.94
C GLY A 49 13.96 2.00 8.03
N ASN A 50 14.41 2.84 7.13
CA ASN A 50 15.76 3.42 7.10
C ASN A 50 15.68 4.80 6.40
N PRO A 51 16.74 5.63 6.41
CA PRO A 51 16.70 6.97 5.80
C PRO A 51 16.45 7.01 4.28
N ALA A 52 16.58 5.87 3.59
CA ALA A 52 16.36 5.77 2.14
C ALA A 52 15.00 5.17 1.77
N VAL A 53 14.20 4.73 2.76
CA VAL A 53 12.91 4.07 2.52
C VAL A 53 11.95 4.99 1.76
N GLN A 54 11.22 4.42 0.84
CA GLN A 54 10.12 5.06 0.12
C GLN A 54 8.78 4.52 0.64
N VAL A 55 7.77 5.35 0.72
CA VAL A 55 6.46 4.98 1.29
C VAL A 55 5.33 5.36 0.35
N LEU A 56 4.48 4.40 0.03
CA LEU A 56 3.17 4.62 -0.57
C LEU A 56 2.10 4.22 0.44
N THR A 57 1.23 5.14 0.84
CA THR A 57 0.16 4.85 1.81
C THR A 57 -1.22 5.21 1.28
N ASN A 58 -2.19 4.33 1.50
CA ASN A 58 -3.59 4.69 1.39
C ASN A 58 -3.98 5.55 2.58
N VAL A 59 -4.78 6.60 2.36
CA VAL A 59 -5.16 7.56 3.41
C VAL A 59 -6.39 7.14 4.23
N ARG A 60 -7.01 6.00 3.91
CA ARG A 60 -8.12 5.50 4.72
C ARG A 60 -7.64 5.12 6.11
N THR A 61 -8.21 5.73 7.11
CA THR A 61 -8.01 5.37 8.51
C THR A 61 -8.93 4.20 8.88
N VAL A 62 -8.38 3.18 9.52
CA VAL A 62 -9.14 2.07 10.10
C VAL A 62 -9.03 2.19 11.61
N GLN A 63 -10.11 2.62 12.26
CA GLN A 63 -10.11 2.81 13.70
C GLN A 63 -10.02 1.45 14.40
N PRO A 64 -9.00 1.21 15.26
CA PRO A 64 -8.93 0.03 16.10
C PRO A 64 -10.11 -0.05 17.07
N LEU A 65 -10.39 -1.25 17.63
CA LEU A 65 -11.47 -1.45 18.59
C LEU A 65 -11.35 -0.53 19.80
N ASP A 66 -10.14 -0.29 20.30
CA ASP A 66 -9.86 0.59 21.44
C ASP A 66 -10.23 2.06 21.16
N VAL A 67 -10.17 2.50 19.90
CA VAL A 67 -10.66 3.82 19.49
C VAL A 67 -12.17 3.83 19.39
N LEU A 68 -12.77 2.75 18.89
CA LEU A 68 -14.23 2.61 18.80
C LEU A 68 -14.89 2.48 20.18
N SER A 69 -14.19 1.90 21.19
CA SER A 69 -14.64 1.83 22.58
C SER A 69 -14.45 3.14 23.35
N GLY A 70 -13.69 4.09 22.81
CA GLY A 70 -13.39 5.37 23.47
C GLY A 70 -12.19 5.32 24.43
N ASP A 71 -11.46 4.20 24.48
CA ASP A 71 -10.29 4.02 25.35
C ASP A 71 -9.01 4.66 24.76
N ALA A 72 -9.02 4.96 23.45
CA ALA A 72 -7.94 5.62 22.73
C ALA A 72 -8.47 6.63 21.71
N SER A 73 -7.64 7.58 21.28
CA SER A 73 -7.92 8.48 20.16
C SER A 73 -7.08 8.09 18.95
N TYR A 74 -7.70 8.07 17.77
CA TYR A 74 -6.95 7.95 16.53
C TYR A 74 -6.24 9.28 16.23
N PRO A 75 -4.93 9.29 15.91
CA PRO A 75 -4.22 10.52 15.61
C PRO A 75 -4.76 11.16 14.31
N GLU A 76 -4.70 12.49 14.24
CA GLU A 76 -5.09 13.23 13.04
C GLU A 76 -4.24 12.79 11.84
N LEU A 77 -4.88 12.58 10.68
CA LEU A 77 -4.24 12.07 9.47
C LEU A 77 -3.01 12.89 9.05
N ASP A 78 -3.13 14.23 9.10
CA ASP A 78 -2.03 15.14 8.73
C ASP A 78 -0.81 14.95 9.64
N THR A 79 -1.05 14.70 10.93
CA THR A 79 0.03 14.41 11.89
C THR A 79 0.74 13.09 11.53
N VAL A 80 -0.02 12.07 11.16
CA VAL A 80 0.54 10.77 10.74
C VAL A 80 1.33 10.92 9.45
N LEU A 81 0.78 11.62 8.45
CA LEU A 81 1.47 11.86 7.17
C LEU A 81 2.74 12.68 7.35
N ALA A 82 2.73 13.71 8.20
CA ALA A 82 3.93 14.49 8.53
C ALA A 82 5.02 13.61 9.18
N ALA A 83 4.62 12.73 10.10
CA ALA A 83 5.55 11.77 10.71
C ALA A 83 6.12 10.78 9.68
N LEU A 84 5.29 10.23 8.79
CA LEU A 84 5.73 9.36 7.70
C LEU A 84 6.74 10.08 6.79
N GLY A 85 6.46 11.32 6.40
CA GLY A 85 7.35 12.16 5.59
C GLY A 85 8.71 12.40 6.24
N SER A 86 8.74 12.61 7.58
CA SER A 86 9.99 12.80 8.32
C SER A 86 10.86 11.54 8.44
N LEU A 87 10.25 10.36 8.28
CA LEU A 87 10.88 9.04 8.42
C LEU A 87 11.20 8.37 7.08
N SER A 88 10.83 8.98 5.97
CA SER A 88 11.02 8.42 4.63
C SER A 88 11.75 9.39 3.71
N ARG A 89 12.44 8.84 2.69
CA ARG A 89 13.07 9.64 1.63
C ARG A 89 12.03 10.22 0.67
N ARG A 90 10.95 9.47 0.41
CA ARG A 90 9.82 9.88 -0.44
C ARG A 90 8.54 9.31 0.16
N LEU A 91 7.51 10.13 0.14
CA LEU A 91 6.18 9.75 0.61
C LEU A 91 5.15 10.08 -0.46
N TRP A 92 4.38 9.07 -0.84
CA TRP A 92 3.18 9.23 -1.67
C TRP A 92 1.94 8.82 -0.91
N ARG A 93 0.86 9.50 -1.20
CA ARG A 93 -0.46 9.16 -0.69
C ARG A 93 -1.42 8.84 -1.83
N ILE A 94 -2.44 8.06 -1.52
CA ILE A 94 -3.56 7.78 -2.41
C ILE A 94 -4.83 7.52 -1.60
N ASN A 95 -5.99 7.94 -2.09
CA ASN A 95 -7.29 7.55 -1.53
C ASN A 95 -7.88 6.38 -2.31
N ALA A 96 -7.21 5.24 -2.28
CA ALA A 96 -7.57 4.06 -3.05
C ALA A 96 -8.94 3.50 -2.65
N THR A 97 -9.31 3.64 -1.39
CA THR A 97 -10.60 3.15 -0.91
C THR A 97 -11.77 3.95 -1.47
N GLU A 98 -11.65 5.29 -1.51
CA GLU A 98 -12.70 6.14 -2.08
C GLU A 98 -12.89 5.86 -3.57
N ILE A 99 -11.77 5.80 -4.31
CA ILE A 99 -11.79 5.45 -5.73
C ILE A 99 -12.50 4.10 -5.97
N ALA A 100 -12.20 3.09 -5.15
CA ALA A 100 -12.84 1.79 -5.28
C ALA A 100 -14.34 1.83 -4.93
N LEU A 101 -14.73 2.61 -3.93
CA LEU A 101 -16.14 2.81 -3.56
C LEU A 101 -16.92 3.53 -4.66
N GLU A 102 -16.35 4.54 -5.31
CA GLU A 102 -16.92 5.21 -6.48
C GLU A 102 -17.12 4.26 -7.67
N MET A 103 -16.26 3.23 -7.79
CA MET A 103 -16.40 2.17 -8.78
C MET A 103 -17.42 1.09 -8.38
N GLY A 104 -17.94 1.14 -7.15
CA GLY A 104 -18.97 0.23 -6.64
C GLY A 104 -18.45 -1.06 -6.00
N ASP A 105 -17.14 -1.31 -5.99
CA ASP A 105 -16.55 -2.50 -5.34
C ASP A 105 -15.29 -2.15 -4.53
N PRO A 106 -15.34 -2.13 -3.19
CA PRO A 106 -14.20 -1.81 -2.34
C PRO A 106 -13.01 -2.76 -2.50
N ILE A 107 -13.20 -3.96 -3.06
CA ILE A 107 -12.11 -4.92 -3.35
C ILE A 107 -11.13 -4.34 -4.37
N LEU A 108 -11.59 -3.45 -5.26
CA LEU A 108 -10.77 -2.80 -6.28
C LEU A 108 -9.71 -1.86 -5.69
N ALA A 109 -9.77 -1.51 -4.39
CA ALA A 109 -8.75 -0.68 -3.75
C ALA A 109 -7.33 -1.26 -3.91
N ASN A 110 -7.19 -2.59 -3.91
CA ASN A 110 -5.90 -3.23 -4.16
C ASN A 110 -5.38 -2.96 -5.58
N MET A 111 -6.27 -2.96 -6.58
CA MET A 111 -5.90 -2.69 -7.98
C MET A 111 -5.53 -1.21 -8.16
N VAL A 112 -6.23 -0.31 -7.49
CA VAL A 112 -5.89 1.12 -7.44
C VAL A 112 -4.49 1.33 -6.86
N ILE A 113 -4.15 0.67 -5.75
CA ILE A 113 -2.80 0.76 -5.15
C ILE A 113 -1.73 0.19 -6.09
N LEU A 114 -2.01 -0.92 -6.77
CA LEU A 114 -1.07 -1.48 -7.76
C LEU A 114 -0.85 -0.52 -8.94
N GLY A 115 -1.89 0.19 -9.37
CA GLY A 115 -1.76 1.23 -10.39
C GLY A 115 -0.89 2.40 -9.94
N ALA A 116 -1.12 2.90 -8.72
CA ALA A 116 -0.27 3.91 -8.11
C ALA A 116 1.20 3.43 -8.04
N LEU A 117 1.43 2.23 -7.56
CA LEU A 117 2.76 1.63 -7.45
C LEU A 117 3.48 1.54 -8.81
N ALA A 118 2.76 1.16 -9.86
CA ALA A 118 3.34 1.11 -11.21
C ALA A 118 3.73 2.49 -11.75
N HIS A 119 2.94 3.53 -11.41
CA HIS A 119 3.23 4.92 -11.79
C HIS A 119 4.52 5.45 -11.15
N LEU A 120 4.85 5.00 -9.94
CA LEU A 120 6.05 5.45 -9.23
C LEU A 120 7.36 4.98 -9.86
N GLU A 121 7.33 3.99 -10.73
CA GLU A 121 8.51 3.40 -11.42
C GLU A 121 9.62 2.93 -10.47
N VAL A 122 9.30 2.69 -9.20
CA VAL A 122 10.25 2.19 -8.19
C VAL A 122 10.49 0.68 -8.27
N LEU A 123 9.62 -0.03 -8.98
CA LEU A 123 9.73 -1.46 -9.27
C LEU A 123 9.62 -1.70 -10.78
N PRO A 124 10.20 -2.79 -11.31
CA PRO A 124 10.06 -3.19 -12.71
C PRO A 124 8.66 -3.77 -12.97
N PHE A 125 7.63 -2.97 -12.71
CA PHE A 125 6.22 -3.33 -12.74
C PHE A 125 5.46 -2.36 -13.64
N THR A 126 4.88 -2.87 -14.72
CA THR A 126 4.18 -2.07 -15.72
C THR A 126 2.73 -2.48 -15.86
N ARG A 127 1.90 -1.59 -16.42
CA ARG A 127 0.51 -1.89 -16.77
C ARG A 127 0.38 -3.16 -17.63
N ARG A 128 1.28 -3.36 -18.59
CA ARG A 128 1.30 -4.54 -19.46
C ARG A 128 1.60 -5.82 -18.67
N ALA A 129 2.56 -5.77 -17.75
CA ALA A 129 2.87 -6.91 -16.89
C ALA A 129 1.69 -7.22 -15.96
N PHE A 130 1.02 -6.20 -15.42
CA PHE A 130 -0.18 -6.36 -14.62
C PHE A 130 -1.31 -7.04 -15.40
N GLN A 131 -1.62 -6.53 -16.60
CA GLN A 131 -2.65 -7.12 -17.46
C GLN A 131 -2.35 -8.60 -17.76
N GLY A 132 -1.11 -8.91 -18.18
CA GLY A 132 -0.71 -10.30 -18.46
C GLY A 132 -0.76 -11.22 -17.24
N ALA A 133 -0.54 -10.69 -16.02
CA ALA A 133 -0.68 -11.46 -14.78
C ALA A 133 -2.15 -11.75 -14.43
N LEU A 134 -3.08 -10.89 -14.84
CA LEU A 134 -4.52 -11.12 -14.63
C LEU A 134 -5.12 -12.11 -15.63
N GLU A 135 -4.55 -12.20 -16.83
CA GLU A 135 -4.97 -13.14 -17.86
C GLU A 135 -4.85 -14.58 -17.31
N GLY A 136 -5.94 -15.33 -17.33
CA GLY A 136 -6.00 -16.69 -16.77
C GLY A 136 -6.22 -16.78 -15.25
N VAL A 137 -6.20 -15.64 -14.52
CA VAL A 137 -6.52 -15.59 -13.08
C VAL A 137 -7.92 -15.03 -12.86
N LEU A 138 -8.30 -13.99 -13.62
CA LEU A 138 -9.62 -13.38 -13.56
C LEU A 138 -10.48 -13.79 -14.77
N PRO A 139 -11.80 -13.89 -14.58
CA PRO A 139 -12.74 -13.99 -15.70
C PRO A 139 -12.67 -12.74 -16.59
N ASP A 140 -12.84 -12.90 -17.91
CA ASP A 140 -12.82 -11.78 -18.87
C ASP A 140 -13.79 -10.66 -18.49
N SER A 141 -14.93 -11.00 -17.89
CA SER A 141 -15.93 -10.04 -17.41
C SER A 141 -15.45 -9.11 -16.30
N ARG A 142 -14.36 -9.47 -15.60
CA ARG A 142 -13.76 -8.65 -14.53
C ARG A 142 -12.50 -7.92 -14.99
N MET A 143 -11.98 -8.23 -16.17
CA MET A 143 -10.71 -7.68 -16.65
C MET A 143 -10.77 -6.16 -16.81
N GLU A 144 -11.78 -5.66 -17.50
CA GLU A 144 -11.94 -4.21 -17.78
C GLU A 144 -12.03 -3.40 -16.51
N GLU A 145 -12.84 -3.84 -15.55
CA GLU A 145 -13.03 -3.17 -14.27
C GLU A 145 -11.72 -3.10 -13.45
N ASN A 146 -10.94 -4.18 -13.42
CA ASN A 146 -9.66 -4.21 -12.71
C ASN A 146 -8.60 -3.35 -13.38
N LEU A 147 -8.59 -3.28 -14.73
CA LEU A 147 -7.68 -2.40 -15.47
C LEU A 147 -8.08 -0.92 -15.31
N ASP A 148 -9.38 -0.58 -15.26
CA ASP A 148 -9.83 0.79 -14.97
C ASP A 148 -9.42 1.21 -13.54
N ALA A 149 -9.58 0.34 -12.55
CA ALA A 149 -9.12 0.59 -11.19
C ALA A 149 -7.61 0.86 -11.12
N PHE A 150 -6.83 0.05 -11.82
CA PHE A 150 -5.38 0.26 -11.94
C PHE A 150 -5.05 1.62 -12.58
N ASP A 151 -5.69 1.96 -13.71
CA ASP A 151 -5.45 3.20 -14.42
C ASP A 151 -5.87 4.44 -13.60
N ARG A 152 -6.93 4.35 -12.79
CA ARG A 152 -7.32 5.40 -11.83
C ARG A 152 -6.26 5.57 -10.74
N GLY A 153 -5.72 4.49 -10.21
CA GLY A 153 -4.65 4.54 -9.22
C GLY A 153 -3.39 5.23 -9.73
N ALA A 154 -2.98 4.92 -10.96
CA ALA A 154 -1.84 5.56 -11.61
C ALA A 154 -2.00 7.08 -11.80
N ARG A 155 -3.24 7.55 -11.96
CA ARG A 155 -3.55 9.00 -12.12
C ARG A 155 -3.76 9.75 -10.82
N ALA A 156 -4.12 9.05 -9.74
CA ALA A 156 -4.57 9.67 -8.49
C ALA A 156 -3.50 9.71 -7.40
N VAL A 157 -2.35 9.07 -7.60
CA VAL A 157 -1.26 9.08 -6.62
C VAL A 157 -0.61 10.47 -6.54
N GLU A 158 -0.38 10.95 -5.32
CA GLU A 158 0.21 12.26 -5.03
C GLU A 158 1.50 12.09 -4.24
N GLU A 159 2.55 12.79 -4.64
CA GLU A 159 3.80 12.90 -3.89
C GLU A 159 3.69 14.02 -2.85
N LEU A 160 4.10 13.71 -1.60
CA LEU A 160 4.09 14.67 -0.49
C LEU A 160 5.51 15.13 -0.12
N VAL A 161 6.52 14.28 -0.32
CA VAL A 161 7.94 14.55 -0.03
C VAL A 161 8.79 13.85 -1.07
#